data_ad32e48ffbfc8629483cc3e8d03d032b
#
_entry.id   ad32e48ffbfc8629483cc3e8d03d032b
#
_cell.length_a   1.000
_cell.length_b   1.000
_cell.length_c   1.000
_cell.angle_alpha   90.00
_cell.angle_beta   90.00
_cell.angle_gamma   90.00
#
_symmetry.space_group_name_H-M   'P 1'
#
loop_
_entity.id
_entity.type
_entity.pdbx_description
1 polymer ?
#
loop_
_entity_poly.entity_id
_entity_poly.type
_entity_poly.pdbx_seq_one_letter_code
_entity_poly.pdbx_strand_id
1 'polypeptide(L)'
;MKKLVLYFGTFVASLFCGVFLWDNVPCAHKAMQVTANYSMDVFEKSCRFVRKVSGFEKLRVFERKLSPEQVLTFFPEHQEGKATVELIFVPHTLMHVRFSREDVVKKTMVSQEGDILWSLANGEMVLNTGTWNCSKGFRECLMLKAGKQDVNVMQALANLGGAASKESLTHALSMKNIRADKVIRACQKKKLIFSMGSQIGSHFQQLQPIKGCTTTIQSSPVWLRKPRGSSIVSPQFSEDRISNLAEMIFGDNFLILDKVVVYVPVYKVSLVAADNSIRIEYINAVTGKPYQDI
;
A
#
# COMPACT_ATOMS: atom_id res chain seq x y z
N MET A 1 -6.68 32.81 -23.30
CA MET A 1 -5.68 33.71 -22.70
C MET A 1 -6.28 34.79 -21.79
N LYS A 2 -7.32 35.56 -22.16
CA LYS A 2 -7.91 36.62 -21.33
C LYS A 2 -8.37 36.17 -19.92
N LYS A 3 -8.96 34.97 -19.77
CA LYS A 3 -9.39 34.46 -18.45
C LYS A 3 -8.22 34.12 -17.51
N LEU A 4 -7.09 33.64 -18.07
CA LEU A 4 -5.90 33.28 -17.28
C LEU A 4 -5.23 34.54 -16.68
N VAL A 5 -5.20 35.64 -17.43
CA VAL A 5 -4.66 36.93 -16.97
C VAL A 5 -5.54 37.51 -15.86
N LEU A 6 -6.86 37.36 -15.94
CA LEU A 6 -7.80 37.81 -14.90
C LEU A 6 -7.59 37.07 -13.58
N TYR A 7 -7.39 35.76 -13.61
CA TYR A 7 -7.12 34.94 -12.40
C TYR A 7 -5.75 35.25 -11.79
N PHE A 8 -4.75 35.54 -12.62
CA PHE A 8 -3.42 35.96 -12.12
C PHE A 8 -3.46 37.34 -11.48
N GLY A 9 -4.20 38.25 -12.06
CA GLY A 9 -4.40 39.62 -11.51
C GLY A 9 -5.13 39.61 -10.15
N THR A 10 -6.18 38.79 -10.00
CA THR A 10 -6.89 38.66 -8.71
C THR A 10 -6.06 37.94 -7.65
N PHE A 11 -5.19 37.03 -8.02
CA PHE A 11 -4.28 36.32 -7.10
C PHE A 11 -3.19 37.27 -6.57
N VAL A 12 -2.59 38.08 -7.42
CA VAL A 12 -1.60 39.08 -7.02
C VAL A 12 -2.23 40.16 -6.14
N ALA A 13 -3.43 40.63 -6.46
CA ALA A 13 -4.16 41.61 -5.65
C ALA A 13 -4.51 41.08 -4.26
N SER A 14 -4.94 39.80 -4.14
CA SER A 14 -5.22 39.19 -2.84
C SER A 14 -3.96 38.96 -2.00
N LEU A 15 -2.80 38.69 -2.61
CA LEU A 15 -1.52 38.60 -1.91
C LEU A 15 -1.10 39.98 -1.33
N PHE A 16 -1.26 41.04 -2.09
CA PHE A 16 -0.94 42.42 -1.64
C PHE A 16 -1.87 42.89 -0.51
N CYS A 17 -3.18 42.63 -0.61
CA CYS A 17 -4.12 42.93 0.48
C CYS A 17 -3.80 42.08 1.73
N GLY A 18 -3.36 40.84 1.57
CA GLY A 18 -2.97 39.97 2.66
C GLY A 18 -1.77 40.49 3.45
N VAL A 19 -0.74 40.97 2.77
CA VAL A 19 0.46 41.55 3.41
C VAL A 19 0.13 42.87 4.13
N PHE A 20 -0.73 43.73 3.55
CA PHE A 20 -1.13 44.99 4.17
C PHE A 20 -1.98 44.82 5.44
N LEU A 21 -2.83 43.79 5.48
CA LEU A 21 -3.63 43.43 6.67
C LEU A 21 -2.80 42.75 7.77
N TRP A 22 -1.68 42.10 7.41
CA TRP A 22 -0.79 41.46 8.37
C TRP A 22 -0.17 42.43 9.36
N ASP A 23 0.23 43.58 8.90
CA ASP A 23 0.92 44.59 9.74
C ASP A 23 -0.02 45.43 10.60
N ASN A 24 -1.33 45.47 10.31
CA ASN A 24 -2.24 46.45 10.89
C ASN A 24 -3.38 45.90 11.76
N VAL A 25 -3.61 44.56 11.85
CA VAL A 25 -4.75 44.03 12.59
C VAL A 25 -4.38 42.76 13.42
N PRO A 26 -4.35 42.85 14.76
CA PRO A 26 -3.95 41.75 15.64
C PRO A 26 -4.86 40.48 15.54
N CYS A 27 -6.11 40.63 15.09
CA CYS A 27 -7.04 39.51 14.90
C CYS A 27 -6.92 38.78 13.55
N ALA A 28 -6.10 39.28 12.62
CA ALA A 28 -5.99 38.74 11.27
C ALA A 28 -5.24 37.39 11.23
N HIS A 29 -4.42 37.10 12.24
CA HIS A 29 -3.65 35.86 12.29
C HIS A 29 -4.53 34.56 12.24
N LYS A 30 -5.63 34.53 12.97
CA LYS A 30 -6.54 33.37 12.96
C LYS A 30 -7.35 33.24 11.65
N ALA A 31 -7.81 34.39 11.14
CA ALA A 31 -8.55 34.41 9.88
C ALA A 31 -7.66 34.08 8.67
N MET A 32 -6.39 34.49 8.68
CA MET A 32 -5.43 34.12 7.63
C MET A 32 -5.00 32.67 7.64
N GLN A 33 -4.86 32.02 8.80
CA GLN A 33 -4.58 30.60 8.82
C GLN A 33 -5.72 29.78 8.20
N VAL A 34 -6.97 30.16 8.44
CA VAL A 34 -8.12 29.51 7.84
C VAL A 34 -8.19 29.76 6.33
N THR A 35 -7.94 31.03 5.88
CA THR A 35 -7.92 31.36 4.45
C THR A 35 -6.71 30.81 3.72
N ALA A 36 -5.53 30.73 4.35
CA ALA A 36 -4.35 30.08 3.75
C ALA A 36 -4.57 28.59 3.54
N ASN A 37 -5.13 27.89 4.51
CA ASN A 37 -5.47 26.47 4.37
C ASN A 37 -6.54 26.25 3.29
N TYR A 38 -7.56 27.11 3.22
CA TYR A 38 -8.59 27.03 2.19
C TYR A 38 -8.04 27.34 0.79
N SER A 39 -7.15 28.34 0.67
CA SER A 39 -6.51 28.70 -0.60
C SER A 39 -5.52 27.62 -1.08
N MET A 40 -4.81 26.96 -0.18
CA MET A 40 -3.93 25.82 -0.50
C MET A 40 -4.74 24.62 -1.00
N ASP A 41 -5.87 24.31 -0.36
CA ASP A 41 -6.73 23.20 -0.79
C ASP A 41 -7.37 23.47 -2.16
N VAL A 42 -7.83 24.70 -2.41
CA VAL A 42 -8.36 25.13 -3.72
C VAL A 42 -7.26 25.13 -4.78
N PHE A 43 -6.05 25.61 -4.45
CA PHE A 43 -4.91 25.60 -5.35
C PHE A 43 -4.49 24.16 -5.70
N GLU A 44 -4.42 23.29 -4.71
CA GLU A 44 -4.09 21.88 -4.92
C GLU A 44 -5.15 21.15 -5.77
N LYS A 45 -6.44 21.39 -5.50
CA LYS A 45 -7.55 20.86 -6.33
C LYS A 45 -7.51 21.42 -7.76
N SER A 46 -7.19 22.70 -7.92
CA SER A 46 -7.05 23.33 -9.23
C SER A 46 -5.83 22.78 -9.99
N CYS A 47 -4.70 22.58 -9.32
CA CYS A 47 -3.53 21.93 -9.89
C CYS A 47 -3.80 20.48 -10.28
N ARG A 48 -4.53 19.72 -9.47
CA ARG A 48 -4.97 18.35 -9.81
C ARG A 48 -5.90 18.35 -11.04
N PHE A 49 -6.83 19.31 -11.11
CA PHE A 49 -7.73 19.43 -12.27
C PHE A 49 -6.95 19.78 -13.55
N VAL A 50 -6.03 20.76 -13.49
CA VAL A 50 -5.18 21.13 -14.65
C VAL A 50 -4.29 19.96 -15.07
N ARG A 51 -3.70 19.20 -14.14
CA ARG A 51 -2.93 17.99 -14.43
C ARG A 51 -3.80 16.93 -15.11
N LYS A 52 -5.03 16.73 -14.64
CA LYS A 52 -5.98 15.77 -15.20
C LYS A 52 -6.43 16.16 -16.62
N VAL A 53 -6.67 17.45 -16.87
CA VAL A 53 -7.10 17.96 -18.19
C VAL A 53 -5.94 18.03 -19.18
N SER A 54 -4.71 18.30 -18.72
CA SER A 54 -3.54 18.40 -19.60
C SER A 54 -2.93 17.06 -20.00
N GLY A 55 -3.39 15.94 -19.43
CA GLY A 55 -2.84 14.59 -19.70
C GLY A 55 -1.36 14.43 -19.29
N PHE A 56 -0.83 15.35 -18.46
CA PHE A 56 0.55 15.37 -17.98
C PHE A 56 0.70 14.73 -16.58
N GLU A 57 -0.09 13.70 -16.29
CA GLU A 57 0.03 12.99 -15.05
C GLU A 57 1.37 12.23 -15.02
N LYS A 58 2.29 12.69 -14.16
CA LYS A 58 3.54 11.98 -13.86
C LYS A 58 3.27 11.02 -12.71
N LEU A 59 3.62 9.76 -12.91
CA LEU A 59 3.52 8.71 -11.92
C LEU A 59 4.93 8.33 -11.45
N ARG A 60 5.08 8.01 -10.18
CA ARG A 60 6.30 7.39 -9.67
C ARG A 60 6.15 5.88 -9.80
N VAL A 61 6.90 5.25 -10.70
CA VAL A 61 6.65 3.88 -11.19
C VAL A 61 7.92 3.05 -11.11
N PHE A 62 7.81 1.76 -10.77
CA PHE A 62 8.90 0.82 -10.98
C PHE A 62 9.14 0.61 -12.48
N GLU A 63 10.41 0.58 -12.88
CA GLU A 63 10.76 0.45 -14.28
C GLU A 63 10.34 -0.90 -14.86
N ARG A 64 9.74 -0.88 -16.05
CA ARG A 64 9.36 -2.08 -16.78
C ARG A 64 10.60 -2.76 -17.33
N LYS A 65 10.71 -4.06 -17.14
CA LYS A 65 11.76 -4.89 -17.76
C LYS A 65 11.26 -5.66 -18.99
N LEU A 66 9.94 -5.80 -19.11
CA LEU A 66 9.31 -6.54 -20.22
C LEU A 66 8.52 -5.60 -21.13
N SER A 67 8.57 -5.89 -22.43
CA SER A 67 7.67 -5.29 -23.42
C SER A 67 6.36 -6.08 -23.54
N PRO A 68 5.27 -5.48 -24.09
CA PRO A 68 4.02 -6.19 -24.34
C PRO A 68 4.20 -7.43 -25.23
N GLU A 69 5.08 -7.33 -26.23
CA GLU A 69 5.38 -8.41 -27.18
C GLU A 69 6.06 -9.59 -26.46
N GLN A 70 7.00 -9.31 -25.56
CA GLN A 70 7.65 -10.35 -24.74
C GLN A 70 6.66 -11.06 -23.82
N VAL A 71 5.68 -10.33 -23.27
CA VAL A 71 4.66 -10.94 -22.41
C VAL A 71 3.76 -11.89 -23.22
N LEU A 72 3.41 -11.54 -24.46
CA LEU A 72 2.62 -12.41 -25.33
C LEU A 72 3.30 -13.75 -25.60
N THR A 73 4.64 -13.80 -25.62
CA THR A 73 5.36 -15.08 -25.83
C THR A 73 5.18 -16.08 -24.69
N PHE A 74 4.70 -15.64 -23.52
CA PHE A 74 4.39 -16.56 -22.40
C PHE A 74 3.10 -17.37 -22.62
N PHE A 75 2.31 -16.98 -23.62
CA PHE A 75 1.00 -17.59 -23.91
C PHE A 75 1.01 -18.18 -25.30
N PRO A 76 1.27 -19.49 -25.46
CA PRO A 76 1.30 -20.13 -26.79
C PRO A 76 -0.03 -19.99 -27.54
N GLU A 77 -1.15 -19.89 -26.81
CA GLU A 77 -2.48 -19.70 -27.39
C GLU A 77 -2.64 -18.37 -28.16
N HIS A 78 -1.74 -17.40 -27.99
CA HIS A 78 -1.83 -16.12 -28.73
C HIS A 78 -1.66 -16.30 -30.23
N GLN A 79 -1.02 -17.38 -30.67
CA GLN A 79 -0.80 -17.70 -32.10
C GLN A 79 -2.09 -18.15 -32.78
N GLU A 80 -3.03 -18.74 -32.05
CA GLU A 80 -4.29 -19.30 -32.54
C GLU A 80 -5.49 -18.39 -32.30
N GLY A 81 -5.37 -17.45 -31.41
CA GLY A 81 -6.48 -16.63 -30.92
C GLY A 81 -6.24 -15.14 -30.93
N LYS A 82 -7.24 -14.41 -30.49
CA LYS A 82 -7.16 -12.97 -30.27
C LYS A 82 -6.64 -12.72 -28.87
N ALA A 83 -5.38 -12.27 -28.75
CA ALA A 83 -4.81 -11.82 -27.50
C ALA A 83 -4.73 -10.29 -27.48
N THR A 84 -5.11 -9.67 -26.36
CA THR A 84 -4.93 -8.24 -26.13
C THR A 84 -4.13 -8.02 -24.86
N VAL A 85 -3.24 -7.02 -24.89
CA VAL A 85 -2.40 -6.65 -23.75
C VAL A 85 -2.67 -5.20 -23.38
N GLU A 86 -3.09 -4.97 -22.16
CA GLU A 86 -3.30 -3.64 -21.57
C GLU A 86 -2.29 -3.40 -20.46
N LEU A 87 -1.65 -2.23 -20.45
CA LEU A 87 -0.80 -1.82 -19.34
C LEU A 87 -1.64 -1.15 -18.25
N ILE A 88 -1.61 -1.70 -17.06
CA ILE A 88 -2.25 -1.14 -15.88
C ILE A 88 -1.22 -0.80 -14.81
N PHE A 89 -1.53 0.16 -13.96
CA PHE A 89 -0.69 0.60 -12.86
C PHE A 89 -1.36 0.29 -11.53
N VAL A 90 -0.73 -0.57 -10.74
CA VAL A 90 -1.24 -1.00 -9.44
C VAL A 90 -0.64 -0.13 -8.34
N PRO A 91 -1.46 0.58 -7.54
CA PRO A 91 -0.97 1.50 -6.51
C PRO A 91 -0.39 0.76 -5.31
N HIS A 92 0.74 1.24 -4.83
CA HIS A 92 1.42 0.81 -3.62
C HIS A 92 1.82 2.04 -2.81
N THR A 93 1.97 1.90 -1.50
CA THR A 93 2.66 2.88 -0.68
C THR A 93 4.08 2.41 -0.40
N LEU A 94 5.06 3.27 -0.68
CA LEU A 94 6.44 3.10 -0.29
C LEU A 94 6.66 3.95 0.95
N MET A 95 6.97 3.31 2.06
CA MET A 95 7.18 3.93 3.36
C MET A 95 8.66 3.85 3.72
N HIS A 96 9.29 4.99 3.99
CA HIS A 96 10.59 5.04 4.64
C HIS A 96 10.41 4.96 6.14
N VAL A 97 11.06 3.99 6.78
CA VAL A 97 10.79 3.62 8.17
C VAL A 97 12.07 3.55 8.99
N ARG A 98 11.94 3.83 10.29
CA ARG A 98 12.97 3.60 11.30
C ARG A 98 12.45 2.59 12.31
N PHE A 99 13.29 1.63 12.66
CA PHE A 99 12.97 0.62 13.65
C PHE A 99 14.19 0.29 14.51
N SER A 100 13.95 -0.12 15.74
CA SER A 100 15.01 -0.53 16.65
C SER A 100 15.08 -2.04 16.73
N ARG A 101 16.27 -2.60 16.57
CA ARG A 101 16.56 -4.02 16.70
C ARG A 101 17.62 -4.24 17.77
N GLU A 102 17.44 -5.26 18.59
CA GLU A 102 18.47 -5.69 19.51
C GLU A 102 19.64 -6.33 18.74
N ASP A 103 20.84 -5.79 18.92
CA ASP A 103 22.05 -6.42 18.45
C ASP A 103 22.37 -7.64 19.34
N VAL A 104 22.26 -8.82 18.75
CA VAL A 104 22.41 -10.11 19.47
C VAL A 104 23.79 -10.24 20.11
N VAL A 105 24.82 -9.60 19.56
CA VAL A 105 26.20 -9.67 20.06
C VAL A 105 26.44 -8.67 21.19
N LYS A 106 26.00 -7.43 20.98
CA LYS A 106 26.26 -6.32 21.90
C LYS A 106 25.16 -6.14 22.96
N LYS A 107 24.02 -6.82 22.82
CA LYS A 107 22.81 -6.64 23.65
C LYS A 107 22.36 -5.16 23.76
N THR A 108 22.63 -4.38 22.73
CA THR A 108 22.27 -2.97 22.65
C THR A 108 21.20 -2.77 21.58
N MET A 109 20.30 -1.82 21.81
CA MET A 109 19.29 -1.45 20.78
C MET A 109 19.96 -0.61 19.69
N VAL A 110 19.92 -1.09 18.47
CA VAL A 110 20.46 -0.38 17.30
C VAL A 110 19.28 0.10 16.45
N SER A 111 19.28 1.40 16.15
CA SER A 111 18.31 1.99 15.24
C SER A 111 18.75 1.72 13.79
N GLN A 112 17.83 1.22 12.97
CA GLN A 112 18.01 0.96 11.56
C GLN A 112 16.92 1.67 10.76
N GLU A 113 17.24 2.05 9.53
CA GLU A 113 16.28 2.59 8.57
C GLU A 113 16.15 1.65 7.38
N GLY A 114 15.01 1.73 6.71
CA GLY A 114 14.75 0.93 5.52
C GLY A 114 13.43 1.31 4.87
N ASP A 115 13.12 0.63 3.79
CA ASP A 115 11.90 0.90 3.03
C ASP A 115 10.95 -0.29 3.11
N ILE A 116 9.66 0.01 3.18
CA ILE A 116 8.57 -0.96 3.09
C ILE A 116 7.71 -0.62 1.88
N LEU A 117 7.46 -1.61 1.04
CA LEU A 117 6.52 -1.49 -0.07
C LEU A 117 5.25 -2.28 0.26
N TRP A 118 4.10 -1.60 0.21
CA TRP A 118 2.82 -2.21 0.57
C TRP A 118 1.76 -1.92 -0.48
N SER A 119 1.03 -2.94 -0.92
CA SER A 119 -0.01 -2.80 -1.93
C SER A 119 -1.27 -2.13 -1.36
N LEU A 120 -1.72 -1.06 -2.03
CA LEU A 120 -3.00 -0.42 -1.74
C LEU A 120 -4.19 -1.15 -2.42
N ALA A 121 -3.90 -2.04 -3.36
CA ALA A 121 -4.92 -2.82 -4.07
C ALA A 121 -5.32 -4.08 -3.30
N ASN A 122 -4.36 -4.88 -2.83
CA ASN A 122 -4.65 -6.14 -2.15
C ASN A 122 -4.34 -6.13 -0.64
N GLY A 123 -3.66 -5.10 -0.12
CA GLY A 123 -3.37 -4.98 1.30
C GLY A 123 -2.20 -5.82 1.81
N GLU A 124 -1.41 -6.44 0.94
CA GLU A 124 -0.25 -7.24 1.31
C GLU A 124 1.06 -6.48 1.18
N MET A 125 2.02 -6.79 2.07
CA MET A 125 3.37 -6.24 2.05
C MET A 125 4.21 -6.98 1.02
N VAL A 126 4.93 -6.26 0.18
CA VAL A 126 5.93 -6.84 -0.72
C VAL A 126 7.22 -7.08 0.06
N LEU A 127 7.66 -8.33 0.14
CA LEU A 127 8.87 -8.72 0.86
C LEU A 127 10.13 -8.54 0.01
N ASN A 128 10.02 -8.76 -1.30
CA ASN A 128 11.13 -8.63 -2.25
C ASN A 128 10.60 -8.25 -3.63
N THR A 129 11.07 -7.12 -4.17
CA THR A 129 10.63 -6.62 -5.48
C THR A 129 11.21 -7.39 -6.67
N GLY A 130 12.32 -8.10 -6.50
CA GLY A 130 12.92 -8.90 -7.58
C GLY A 130 12.22 -10.23 -7.82
N THR A 131 11.76 -10.86 -6.76
CA THR A 131 10.99 -12.11 -6.84
C THR A 131 9.48 -11.87 -6.78
N TRP A 132 9.06 -10.67 -6.42
CA TRP A 132 7.68 -10.25 -6.16
C TRP A 132 6.97 -11.15 -5.13
N ASN A 133 7.69 -11.51 -4.09
CA ASN A 133 7.11 -12.24 -2.97
C ASN A 133 6.38 -11.25 -2.06
N CYS A 134 5.14 -11.60 -1.71
CA CYS A 134 4.32 -10.81 -0.81
C CYS A 134 4.03 -11.57 0.49
N SER A 135 3.68 -10.83 1.54
CA SER A 135 3.08 -11.39 2.74
C SER A 135 1.73 -12.03 2.44
N LYS A 136 1.16 -12.74 3.41
CA LYS A 136 -0.19 -13.31 3.31
C LYS A 136 -0.93 -13.12 4.62
N GLY A 137 -2.18 -12.66 4.52
CA GLY A 137 -3.10 -12.54 5.66
C GLY A 137 -3.30 -11.11 6.17
N PHE A 138 -2.61 -10.10 5.63
CA PHE A 138 -2.83 -8.71 6.02
C PHE A 138 -4.06 -8.11 5.36
N ARG A 139 -4.39 -8.54 4.15
CA ARG A 139 -5.65 -8.17 3.49
C ARG A 139 -6.84 -8.42 4.40
N GLU A 140 -6.90 -9.60 4.98
CA GLU A 140 -7.99 -10.00 5.87
C GLU A 140 -8.00 -9.17 7.16
N CYS A 141 -6.83 -8.92 7.74
CA CYS A 141 -6.70 -8.02 8.88
C CYS A 141 -7.26 -6.62 8.56
N LEU A 142 -6.96 -6.09 7.38
CA LEU A 142 -7.49 -4.81 6.89
C LEU A 142 -9.00 -4.88 6.66
N MET A 143 -9.51 -5.89 5.97
CA MET A 143 -10.94 -6.04 5.66
C MET A 143 -11.78 -6.17 6.93
N LEU A 144 -11.32 -6.95 7.90
CA LEU A 144 -12.03 -7.21 9.15
C LEU A 144 -11.71 -6.17 10.24
N LYS A 145 -10.99 -5.10 9.90
CA LYS A 145 -10.64 -4.01 10.83
C LYS A 145 -9.99 -4.53 12.11
N ALA A 146 -9.00 -5.41 11.95
CA ALA A 146 -8.24 -5.96 13.06
C ALA A 146 -7.55 -4.85 13.85
N GLY A 147 -7.66 -4.89 15.17
CA GLY A 147 -6.92 -3.99 16.07
C GLY A 147 -5.61 -4.62 16.54
N LYS A 148 -4.77 -3.86 17.27
CA LYS A 148 -3.43 -4.29 17.74
C LYS A 148 -3.46 -5.67 18.43
N GLN A 149 -4.47 -5.93 19.27
CA GLN A 149 -4.59 -7.21 19.96
C GLN A 149 -4.94 -8.37 19.01
N ASP A 150 -5.80 -8.11 18.01
CA ASP A 150 -6.17 -9.11 17.00
C ASP A 150 -4.95 -9.47 16.14
N VAL A 151 -4.17 -8.47 15.71
CA VAL A 151 -2.92 -8.67 14.97
C VAL A 151 -1.91 -9.50 15.77
N ASN A 152 -1.80 -9.28 17.08
CA ASN A 152 -0.93 -10.10 17.94
C ASN A 152 -1.36 -11.58 17.97
N VAL A 153 -2.68 -11.87 17.99
CA VAL A 153 -3.20 -13.25 17.91
C VAL A 153 -2.85 -13.87 16.56
N MET A 154 -3.07 -13.12 15.48
CA MET A 154 -2.76 -13.58 14.12
C MET A 154 -1.27 -13.87 13.94
N GLN A 155 -0.39 -13.00 14.44
CA GLN A 155 1.07 -13.23 14.44
C GLN A 155 1.48 -14.45 15.29
N ALA A 156 0.87 -14.61 16.47
CA ALA A 156 1.15 -15.78 17.31
C ALA A 156 0.74 -17.08 16.60
N LEU A 157 -0.43 -17.10 15.95
CA LEU A 157 -0.86 -18.25 15.14
C LEU A 157 0.07 -18.49 13.95
N ALA A 158 0.50 -17.44 13.24
CA ALA A 158 1.45 -17.57 12.14
C ALA A 158 2.76 -18.23 12.58
N ASN A 159 3.29 -17.80 13.73
CA ASN A 159 4.51 -18.37 14.32
C ASN A 159 4.33 -19.82 14.78
N LEU A 160 3.10 -20.23 15.12
CA LEU A 160 2.74 -21.60 15.49
C LEU A 160 2.31 -22.46 14.28
N GLY A 161 2.47 -21.98 13.04
CA GLY A 161 2.16 -22.72 11.83
C GLY A 161 0.72 -22.57 11.32
N GLY A 162 -0.01 -21.53 11.77
CA GLY A 162 -1.36 -21.21 11.31
C GLY A 162 -2.50 -21.89 12.09
N ALA A 163 -2.20 -22.93 12.87
CA ALA A 163 -3.12 -23.58 13.81
C ALA A 163 -2.36 -23.99 15.07
N ALA A 164 -3.02 -23.91 16.22
CA ALA A 164 -2.41 -24.26 17.51
C ALA A 164 -3.46 -24.72 18.53
N SER A 165 -3.02 -25.44 19.56
CA SER A 165 -3.90 -25.68 20.71
C SER A 165 -4.20 -24.38 21.43
N LYS A 166 -5.34 -24.33 22.12
CA LYS A 166 -5.71 -23.14 22.91
C LYS A 166 -4.64 -22.82 23.96
N GLU A 167 -4.04 -23.84 24.55
CA GLU A 167 -2.98 -23.71 25.57
C GLU A 167 -1.72 -23.08 24.94
N SER A 168 -1.26 -23.61 23.80
CA SER A 168 -0.07 -23.09 23.11
C SER A 168 -0.24 -21.64 22.69
N LEU A 169 -1.42 -21.28 22.16
CA LEU A 169 -1.74 -19.91 21.78
C LEU A 169 -1.82 -19.00 23.00
N THR A 170 -2.46 -19.47 24.09
CA THR A 170 -2.54 -18.73 25.36
C THR A 170 -1.15 -18.47 25.93
N HIS A 171 -0.27 -19.48 25.92
CA HIS A 171 1.12 -19.32 26.34
C HIS A 171 1.86 -18.29 25.50
N ALA A 172 1.77 -18.37 24.18
CA ALA A 172 2.41 -17.42 23.28
C ALA A 172 1.92 -15.96 23.47
N LEU A 173 0.64 -15.77 23.81
CA LEU A 173 0.06 -14.46 24.09
C LEU A 173 0.42 -13.95 25.50
N SER A 174 0.53 -14.84 26.49
CA SER A 174 0.92 -14.46 27.86
C SER A 174 2.35 -13.91 27.92
N MET A 175 3.26 -14.41 27.08
CA MET A 175 4.62 -13.87 26.92
C MET A 175 4.64 -12.40 26.46
N LYS A 176 3.54 -11.92 25.86
CA LYS A 176 3.32 -10.53 25.47
C LYS A 176 2.43 -9.75 26.45
N ASN A 177 2.17 -10.26 27.65
CA ASN A 177 1.27 -9.66 28.65
C ASN A 177 -0.17 -9.44 28.14
N ILE A 178 -0.68 -10.30 27.26
CA ILE A 178 -2.02 -10.22 26.69
C ILE A 178 -2.97 -11.16 27.40
N ARG A 179 -4.16 -10.66 27.80
CA ARG A 179 -5.23 -11.50 28.36
C ARG A 179 -5.86 -12.37 27.25
N ALA A 180 -5.29 -13.56 27.03
CA ALA A 180 -5.54 -14.42 25.89
C ALA A 180 -7.04 -14.74 25.69
N ASP A 181 -7.77 -15.19 26.71
CA ASP A 181 -9.17 -15.62 26.54
C ASP A 181 -10.09 -14.52 25.99
N LYS A 182 -9.92 -13.27 26.47
CA LYS A 182 -10.73 -12.15 25.99
C LYS A 182 -10.44 -11.83 24.52
N VAL A 183 -9.16 -11.83 24.15
CA VAL A 183 -8.71 -11.46 22.79
C VAL A 183 -9.03 -12.57 21.79
N ILE A 184 -8.84 -13.85 22.17
CA ILE A 184 -9.23 -15.00 21.35
C ILE A 184 -10.73 -14.94 21.03
N ARG A 185 -11.59 -14.72 22.04
CA ARG A 185 -13.04 -14.58 21.80
C ARG A 185 -13.38 -13.38 20.90
N ALA A 186 -12.66 -12.27 21.01
CA ALA A 186 -12.84 -11.12 20.14
C ALA A 186 -12.47 -11.44 18.68
N CYS A 187 -11.35 -12.14 18.46
CA CYS A 187 -10.92 -12.60 17.14
C CYS A 187 -11.92 -13.59 16.52
N GLN A 188 -12.50 -14.49 17.31
CA GLN A 188 -13.55 -15.40 16.85
C GLN A 188 -14.81 -14.65 16.40
N LYS A 189 -15.26 -13.64 17.18
CA LYS A 189 -16.40 -12.79 16.81
C LYS A 189 -16.16 -12.03 15.50
N LYS A 190 -14.93 -11.62 15.25
CA LYS A 190 -14.52 -10.95 14.00
C LYS A 190 -14.26 -11.93 12.84
N LYS A 191 -14.42 -13.24 13.05
CA LYS A 191 -14.12 -14.28 12.06
C LYS A 191 -12.67 -14.27 11.57
N LEU A 192 -11.74 -13.84 12.39
CA LEU A 192 -10.31 -13.92 12.10
C LEU A 192 -9.77 -15.35 12.37
N ILE A 193 -10.34 -16.00 13.38
CA ILE A 193 -9.97 -17.36 13.81
C ILE A 193 -11.21 -18.20 14.07
N PHE A 194 -11.05 -19.52 13.99
CA PHE A 194 -12.09 -20.48 14.34
C PHE A 194 -11.55 -21.51 15.33
N SER A 195 -12.46 -22.18 16.06
CA SER A 195 -12.12 -23.30 16.92
C SER A 195 -12.64 -24.60 16.32
N MET A 196 -11.79 -25.62 16.33
CA MET A 196 -12.11 -26.98 15.91
C MET A 196 -11.64 -27.94 17.00
N GLY A 197 -12.56 -28.29 17.90
CA GLY A 197 -12.23 -29.01 19.12
C GLY A 197 -11.29 -28.21 20.03
N SER A 198 -10.14 -28.80 20.35
CA SER A 198 -9.08 -28.16 21.16
C SER A 198 -8.16 -27.24 20.36
N GLN A 199 -8.27 -27.22 19.03
CA GLN A 199 -7.43 -26.41 18.17
C GLN A 199 -8.10 -25.12 17.75
N ILE A 200 -7.27 -24.07 17.59
CA ILE A 200 -7.63 -22.76 17.05
C ILE A 200 -6.84 -22.57 15.76
N GLY A 201 -7.54 -22.26 14.68
CA GLY A 201 -6.94 -22.01 13.37
C GLY A 201 -7.33 -20.65 12.82
N SER A 202 -6.57 -20.15 11.84
CA SER A 202 -6.94 -18.99 11.04
C SER A 202 -7.99 -19.38 10.01
N HIS A 203 -8.99 -18.52 9.79
CA HIS A 203 -9.94 -18.66 8.68
C HIS A 203 -9.28 -18.50 7.31
N PHE A 204 -8.11 -17.91 7.28
CA PHE A 204 -7.43 -17.48 6.05
C PHE A 204 -6.28 -18.39 5.70
N GLN A 205 -6.03 -18.51 4.40
CA GLN A 205 -4.96 -19.33 3.91
C GLN A 205 -3.60 -18.79 4.34
N GLN A 206 -2.86 -19.60 5.09
CA GLN A 206 -1.43 -19.46 5.35
C GLN A 206 -0.96 -18.04 5.74
N LEU A 207 -1.30 -17.62 6.96
CA LEU A 207 -0.53 -16.56 7.62
C LEU A 207 0.95 -16.93 7.60
N GLN A 208 1.76 -16.06 6.99
CA GLN A 208 3.21 -16.24 7.01
C GLN A 208 3.82 -15.31 8.05
N PRO A 209 4.68 -15.82 8.94
CA PRO A 209 5.41 -14.96 9.85
C PRO A 209 6.35 -14.05 9.06
N ILE A 210 6.30 -12.74 9.32
CA ILE A 210 7.23 -11.79 8.71
C ILE A 210 8.53 -11.83 9.50
N LYS A 211 9.64 -12.16 8.81
CA LYS A 211 10.96 -12.24 9.41
C LYS A 211 11.71 -10.90 9.48
N GLY A 212 11.16 -9.83 8.92
CA GLY A 212 11.78 -8.51 8.90
C GLY A 212 10.76 -7.40 8.65
N CYS A 213 11.12 -6.18 8.98
CA CYS A 213 10.29 -5.00 8.81
C CYS A 213 10.67 -4.15 7.59
N THR A 214 11.36 -4.73 6.60
CA THR A 214 11.77 -4.03 5.39
C THR A 214 11.54 -4.85 4.14
N THR A 215 11.31 -4.18 3.03
CA THR A 215 11.23 -4.76 1.69
C THR A 215 12.62 -4.75 1.05
N THR A 216 13.05 -5.86 0.48
CA THR A 216 14.25 -5.87 -0.39
C THR A 216 13.90 -5.22 -1.72
N ILE A 217 14.31 -3.97 -1.93
CA ILE A 217 14.07 -3.21 -3.15
C ILE A 217 15.27 -3.33 -4.07
N GLN A 218 15.08 -3.90 -5.28
CA GLN A 218 16.15 -4.07 -6.28
C GLN A 218 16.36 -2.84 -7.16
N SER A 219 15.31 -2.05 -7.41
CA SER A 219 15.37 -0.83 -8.23
C SER A 219 14.46 0.23 -7.64
N SER A 220 14.94 1.48 -7.59
CA SER A 220 14.12 2.59 -7.12
C SER A 220 13.06 2.99 -8.14
N PRO A 221 11.86 3.41 -7.70
CA PRO A 221 10.84 3.93 -8.60
C PRO A 221 11.30 5.23 -9.28
N VAL A 222 10.98 5.38 -10.56
CA VAL A 222 11.30 6.54 -11.39
C VAL A 222 10.04 7.34 -11.74
N TRP A 223 10.21 8.60 -12.11
CA TRP A 223 9.11 9.41 -12.61
C TRP A 223 8.84 9.09 -14.08
N LEU A 224 7.65 8.62 -14.37
CA LEU A 224 7.19 8.29 -15.71
C LEU A 224 5.96 9.14 -16.07
N ARG A 225 5.90 9.63 -17.30
CA ARG A 225 4.65 10.16 -17.86
C ARG A 225 3.69 8.99 -18.15
N LYS A 226 2.47 9.09 -17.63
CA LYS A 226 1.45 8.04 -17.84
C LYS A 226 1.27 7.78 -19.36
N PRO A 227 1.50 6.55 -19.83
CA PRO A 227 1.29 6.21 -21.23
C PRO A 227 -0.18 6.34 -21.64
N ARG A 228 -0.44 6.74 -22.88
CA ARG A 228 -1.81 6.77 -23.41
C ARG A 228 -2.38 5.35 -23.46
N GLY A 229 -3.67 5.20 -23.15
CA GLY A 229 -4.34 3.90 -23.14
C GLY A 229 -4.03 3.01 -21.93
N SER A 230 -3.21 3.49 -20.97
CA SER A 230 -3.01 2.76 -19.70
C SER A 230 -4.04 3.18 -18.66
N SER A 231 -4.41 2.25 -17.78
CA SER A 231 -5.31 2.49 -16.66
C SER A 231 -4.60 2.41 -15.30
N ILE A 232 -5.21 3.00 -14.27
CA ILE A 232 -4.74 2.90 -12.89
C ILE A 232 -5.80 2.10 -12.13
N VAL A 233 -5.35 1.08 -11.40
CA VAL A 233 -6.20 0.30 -10.51
C VAL A 233 -6.61 1.17 -9.32
N SER A 234 -7.88 1.16 -8.98
CA SER A 234 -8.37 1.88 -7.80
C SER A 234 -7.85 1.24 -6.52
N PRO A 235 -7.31 2.01 -5.57
CA PRO A 235 -6.89 1.46 -4.28
C PRO A 235 -8.10 0.95 -3.49
N GLN A 236 -8.00 -0.24 -2.90
CA GLN A 236 -8.99 -0.78 -1.95
C GLN A 236 -8.76 -0.22 -0.53
N PHE A 237 -7.52 0.07 -0.22
CA PHE A 237 -7.11 0.54 1.10
C PHE A 237 -6.43 1.90 0.99
N SER A 238 -6.70 2.78 1.97
CA SER A 238 -6.00 4.05 2.08
C SER A 238 -4.61 3.87 2.67
N GLU A 239 -3.68 4.78 2.35
CA GLU A 239 -2.33 4.81 2.92
C GLU A 239 -2.36 4.82 4.46
N ASP A 240 -3.29 5.56 5.08
CA ASP A 240 -3.39 5.63 6.53
C ASP A 240 -3.79 4.30 7.16
N ARG A 241 -4.70 3.53 6.51
CA ARG A 241 -5.05 2.18 7.01
C ARG A 241 -3.87 1.23 6.95
N ILE A 242 -3.08 1.29 5.87
CA ILE A 242 -1.85 0.50 5.74
C ILE A 242 -0.83 0.93 6.78
N SER A 243 -0.60 2.23 6.96
CA SER A 243 0.33 2.77 7.96
C SER A 243 -0.03 2.31 9.37
N ASN A 244 -1.30 2.44 9.76
CA ASN A 244 -1.78 1.97 11.06
C ASN A 244 -1.59 0.46 11.25
N LEU A 245 -1.81 -0.35 10.20
CA LEU A 245 -1.56 -1.79 10.27
C LEU A 245 -0.07 -2.09 10.44
N ALA A 246 0.80 -1.41 9.70
CA ALA A 246 2.26 -1.57 9.82
C ALA A 246 2.74 -1.27 11.24
N GLU A 247 2.28 -0.16 11.86
CA GLU A 247 2.58 0.19 13.24
C GLU A 247 2.09 -0.87 14.24
N MET A 248 0.90 -1.45 14.03
CA MET A 248 0.38 -2.53 14.85
C MET A 248 1.22 -3.81 14.77
N ILE A 249 1.75 -4.12 13.57
CA ILE A 249 2.54 -5.32 13.30
C ILE A 249 3.95 -5.20 13.85
N PHE A 250 4.62 -4.08 13.58
CA PHE A 250 6.04 -3.90 13.91
C PHE A 250 6.27 -3.32 15.31
N GLY A 251 5.21 -2.79 15.94
CA GLY A 251 5.20 -2.40 17.35
C GLY A 251 5.75 -1.00 17.63
N ASP A 252 6.02 -0.74 18.91
CA ASP A 252 6.24 0.63 19.41
C ASP A 252 7.61 1.23 19.02
N ASN A 253 8.57 0.40 18.60
CA ASN A 253 9.89 0.84 18.14
C ASN A 253 9.96 1.05 16.62
N PHE A 254 8.81 1.09 15.97
CA PHE A 254 8.67 1.30 14.54
C PHE A 254 8.06 2.68 14.27
N LEU A 255 8.72 3.45 13.41
CA LEU A 255 8.31 4.81 13.05
C LEU A 255 8.33 4.98 11.54
N ILE A 256 7.24 5.46 10.97
CA ILE A 256 7.17 5.87 9.57
C ILE A 256 7.69 7.31 9.47
N LEU A 257 8.79 7.50 8.74
CA LEU A 257 9.43 8.80 8.53
C LEU A 257 8.83 9.55 7.35
N ASP A 258 8.56 8.81 6.26
CA ASP A 258 7.97 9.35 5.03
C ASP A 258 7.16 8.27 4.32
N LYS A 259 6.18 8.69 3.52
CA LYS A 259 5.39 7.79 2.68
C LYS A 259 5.05 8.44 1.35
N VAL A 260 5.08 7.64 0.29
CA VAL A 260 4.75 8.10 -1.06
C VAL A 260 4.05 7.01 -1.85
N VAL A 261 3.06 7.40 -2.64
CA VAL A 261 2.40 6.47 -3.57
C VAL A 261 3.32 6.19 -4.76
N VAL A 262 3.55 4.92 -5.02
CA VAL A 262 4.28 4.41 -6.17
C VAL A 262 3.42 3.40 -6.92
N TYR A 263 3.72 3.19 -8.18
CA TYR A 263 2.92 2.31 -9.03
C TYR A 263 3.77 1.18 -9.58
N VAL A 264 3.18 -0.01 -9.57
CA VAL A 264 3.76 -1.20 -10.20
C VAL A 264 3.10 -1.39 -11.56
N PRO A 265 3.88 -1.43 -12.65
CA PRO A 265 3.34 -1.72 -13.97
C PRO A 265 3.02 -3.20 -14.08
N VAL A 266 1.79 -3.51 -14.50
CA VAL A 266 1.29 -4.87 -14.69
C VAL A 266 0.63 -4.95 -16.06
N TYR A 267 0.84 -6.03 -16.78
CA TYR A 267 0.14 -6.33 -18.01
C TYR A 267 -1.08 -7.18 -17.74
N LYS A 268 -2.25 -6.67 -18.11
CA LYS A 268 -3.48 -7.44 -18.18
C LYS A 268 -3.54 -8.07 -19.57
N VAL A 269 -3.43 -9.37 -19.64
CA VAL A 269 -3.50 -10.16 -20.86
C VAL A 269 -4.87 -10.80 -20.95
N SER A 270 -5.64 -10.47 -21.97
CA SER A 270 -6.94 -11.10 -22.24
C SER A 270 -6.80 -12.02 -23.44
N LEU A 271 -7.03 -13.30 -23.22
CA LEU A 271 -6.96 -14.37 -24.20
C LEU A 271 -8.38 -14.81 -24.54
N VAL A 272 -8.73 -14.82 -25.81
CA VAL A 272 -10.02 -15.32 -26.30
C VAL A 272 -9.79 -16.70 -26.93
N ALA A 273 -10.34 -17.73 -26.33
CA ALA A 273 -10.25 -19.10 -26.82
C ALA A 273 -11.19 -19.34 -28.03
N ALA A 274 -11.03 -20.46 -28.71
CA ALA A 274 -11.83 -20.82 -29.90
C ALA A 274 -13.34 -20.95 -29.60
N ASP A 275 -13.71 -21.25 -28.33
CA ASP A 275 -15.09 -21.30 -27.84
C ASP A 275 -15.65 -19.95 -27.39
N ASN A 276 -14.92 -18.85 -27.67
CA ASN A 276 -15.18 -17.49 -27.24
C ASN A 276 -15.10 -17.28 -25.69
N SER A 277 -14.59 -18.24 -24.92
CA SER A 277 -14.29 -17.98 -23.51
C SER A 277 -13.13 -16.99 -23.38
N ILE A 278 -13.20 -16.13 -22.36
CA ILE A 278 -12.18 -15.12 -22.08
C ILE A 278 -11.43 -15.51 -20.81
N ARG A 279 -10.12 -15.69 -20.94
CA ARG A 279 -9.21 -15.87 -19.83
C ARG A 279 -8.41 -14.59 -19.62
N ILE A 280 -8.34 -14.09 -18.40
CA ILE A 280 -7.57 -12.90 -18.04
C ILE A 280 -6.43 -13.32 -17.13
N GLU A 281 -5.21 -12.91 -17.51
CA GLU A 281 -4.00 -13.12 -16.75
C GLU A 281 -3.34 -11.77 -16.45
N TYR A 282 -2.72 -11.67 -15.29
CA TYR A 282 -1.97 -10.48 -14.89
C TYR A 282 -0.50 -10.82 -14.76
N ILE A 283 0.35 -10.10 -15.47
CA ILE A 283 1.80 -10.32 -15.47
C ILE A 283 2.52 -9.06 -14.95
N ASN A 284 3.31 -9.23 -13.93
CA ASN A 284 4.15 -8.16 -13.39
C ASN A 284 5.21 -7.76 -14.43
N ALA A 285 5.15 -6.53 -14.92
CA ALA A 285 6.06 -6.03 -15.95
C ALA A 285 7.52 -5.82 -15.47
N VAL A 286 7.74 -5.84 -14.13
CA VAL A 286 9.07 -5.73 -13.53
C VAL A 286 9.76 -7.10 -13.45
N THR A 287 9.01 -8.17 -13.18
CA THR A 287 9.59 -9.50 -12.91
C THR A 287 9.24 -10.57 -13.92
N GLY A 288 8.20 -10.37 -14.74
CA GLY A 288 7.66 -11.38 -15.64
C GLY A 288 6.82 -12.47 -14.97
N LYS A 289 6.61 -12.39 -13.67
CA LYS A 289 5.84 -13.39 -12.93
C LYS A 289 4.34 -13.07 -12.94
N PRO A 290 3.47 -14.07 -12.78
CA PRO A 290 2.06 -13.81 -12.53
C PRO A 290 1.86 -12.84 -11.37
N TYR A 291 0.98 -11.86 -11.56
CA TYR A 291 0.60 -10.91 -10.54
C TYR A 291 -0.75 -11.35 -9.97
N GLN A 292 -0.75 -11.70 -8.70
CA GLN A 292 -1.95 -12.19 -8.01
C GLN A 292 -2.66 -11.04 -7.30
N ASP A 293 -3.99 -11.15 -7.21
CA ASP A 293 -4.85 -10.29 -6.36
C ASP A 293 -4.92 -8.81 -6.77
N ILE A 294 -5.44 -8.56 -7.96
CA ILE A 294 -5.90 -7.24 -8.37
C ILE A 294 -7.40 -7.10 -8.09
#